data_2764236facb7ea0d7dbf570c560558f7
#
_entry.id   2764236facb7ea0d7dbf570c560558f7
#
_cell.length_a   1.000
_cell.length_b   1.000
_cell.length_c   1.000
_cell.angle_alpha   90.00
_cell.angle_beta   90.00
_cell.angle_gamma   90.00
#
_symmetry.space_group_name_H-M   'P 1'
#
loop_
_entity.id
_entity.type
_entity.pdbx_description
1 polymer ?
#
loop_
_entity_poly.entity_id
_entity_poly.type
_entity_poly.pdbx_seq_one_letter_code
_entity_poly.pdbx_strand_id
1 'polypeptide(L)'
;CKKELELEKEKELLLEVVDVGGGTTDLSTLSLRKGVITEITSGGNNKCGGQDIDQLFKAFVKSKFLADKKLDANQEQELTSKIRLAKETLSKRNETTFSLSVGEKYTDKVSIKLTRADLEQCLKHPCAGLTREQYEKYTAGWSECESYRQESFETKIVNVLREVDSELKKLAKENKELAGKNRPDLIILCGGTSRMPIVHEMAKSFFSDPGIQVLIKDPDLAVSRGAAIYGGYLAAKKDPRINWGEEKNTGRTADQEGKNSGNNGAGAANDGASGSSGDSEVEAGSNIIKELKLVSHRSYGIKCWEESGDKVVNVLYRGSTLPVEREEVFFTRTENQRKANLEVWENVFRKSDMGRKIKPDECSLLGVCELEIRGDLPEHSPIQVRLSMDESGVLQLHASEKTWGTEVSATLKTKALLSAEEFKKEKKQVDKLYEEVV
;
A
#
# COMPACT_ATOMS: atom_id res chain seq x y z
N CYS A 1 -2.37 20.41 1.31
CA CYS A 1 -3.62 19.60 1.38
C CYS A 1 -4.70 20.25 2.23
N LYS A 2 -4.43 20.73 3.49
CA LYS A 2 -5.49 21.27 4.37
C LYS A 2 -6.17 22.49 3.74
N LYS A 3 -5.42 23.41 3.15
CA LYS A 3 -5.96 24.62 2.47
C LYS A 3 -6.76 24.29 1.20
N GLU A 4 -6.33 23.33 0.44
CA GLU A 4 -6.99 22.87 -0.78
C GLU A 4 -8.29 22.09 -0.47
N LEU A 5 -8.32 21.35 0.65
CA LEU A 5 -9.48 20.60 1.12
C LEU A 5 -10.50 21.47 1.90
N GLU A 6 -10.08 22.60 2.48
CA GLU A 6 -10.96 23.53 3.20
C GLU A 6 -11.85 24.38 2.28
N LEU A 7 -11.45 24.56 1.02
CA LEU A 7 -12.17 25.42 0.07
C LEU A 7 -13.53 24.88 -0.37
N GLU A 8 -13.85 23.60 -0.08
CA GLU A 8 -15.11 23.00 -0.53
C GLU A 8 -15.75 22.07 0.54
N LYS A 9 -15.95 22.57 1.77
CA LYS A 9 -16.54 21.79 2.87
C LYS A 9 -17.91 21.14 2.55
N GLU A 10 -18.59 21.57 1.52
CA GLU A 10 -19.89 21.05 1.09
C GLU A 10 -19.81 20.15 -0.15
N LYS A 11 -18.74 20.24 -0.94
CA LYS A 11 -18.56 19.44 -2.16
C LYS A 11 -17.89 18.12 -1.81
N GLU A 12 -18.35 17.09 -2.45
CA GLU A 12 -17.68 15.78 -2.40
C GLU A 12 -16.51 15.78 -3.36
N LEU A 13 -15.32 15.45 -2.84
CA LEU A 13 -14.09 15.32 -3.61
C LEU A 13 -13.77 13.85 -3.86
N LEU A 14 -13.41 13.53 -5.08
CA LEU A 14 -12.87 12.22 -5.45
C LEU A 14 -11.34 12.30 -5.52
N LEU A 15 -10.68 11.53 -4.68
CA LEU A 15 -9.23 11.51 -4.54
C LEU A 15 -8.69 10.20 -5.10
N GLU A 16 -7.60 10.28 -5.87
CA GLU A 16 -6.83 9.11 -6.27
C GLU A 16 -5.50 9.12 -5.52
N VAL A 17 -5.27 8.13 -4.68
CA VAL A 17 -4.00 7.95 -3.97
C VAL A 17 -3.18 6.93 -4.74
N VAL A 18 -1.98 7.32 -5.18
CA VAL A 18 -1.03 6.47 -5.90
C VAL A 18 0.21 6.34 -5.03
N ASP A 19 0.39 5.18 -4.42
CA ASP A 19 1.55 4.85 -3.60
C ASP A 19 2.53 3.99 -4.42
N VAL A 20 3.66 4.58 -4.82
CA VAL A 20 4.74 3.83 -5.47
C VAL A 20 5.87 3.67 -4.46
N GLY A 21 5.85 2.53 -3.79
CA GLY A 21 6.76 2.18 -2.73
C GLY A 21 8.07 1.57 -3.20
N GLY A 22 8.76 0.88 -2.29
CA GLY A 22 10.01 0.17 -2.57
C GLY A 22 9.83 -1.10 -3.39
N GLY A 23 8.74 -1.86 -3.17
CA GLY A 23 8.47 -3.14 -3.84
C GLY A 23 7.11 -3.20 -4.53
N THR A 24 6.18 -2.33 -4.16
CA THR A 24 4.79 -2.36 -4.63
C THR A 24 4.35 -1.02 -5.19
N THR A 25 3.31 -1.08 -6.01
CA THR A 25 2.51 0.08 -6.42
C THR A 25 1.07 -0.19 -6.03
N ASP A 26 0.51 0.69 -5.21
CA ASP A 26 -0.85 0.59 -4.69
C ASP A 26 -1.65 1.84 -5.05
N LEU A 27 -2.89 1.66 -5.47
CA LEU A 27 -3.82 2.72 -5.81
C LEU A 27 -5.10 2.58 -5.02
N SER A 28 -5.63 3.70 -4.53
CA SER A 28 -6.94 3.76 -3.88
C SER A 28 -7.70 5.00 -4.32
N THR A 29 -8.93 4.81 -4.78
CA THR A 29 -9.86 5.91 -5.05
C THR A 29 -10.73 6.14 -3.83
N LEU A 30 -10.71 7.35 -3.30
CA LEU A 30 -11.40 7.75 -2.08
C LEU A 30 -12.42 8.84 -2.38
N SER A 31 -13.62 8.76 -1.79
CA SER A 31 -14.56 9.88 -1.71
C SER A 31 -14.40 10.58 -0.36
N LEU A 32 -14.24 11.88 -0.38
CA LEU A 32 -14.23 12.73 0.80
C LEU A 32 -15.47 13.64 0.77
N ARG A 33 -16.40 13.47 1.72
CA ARG A 33 -17.61 14.25 1.84
C ARG A 33 -17.92 14.59 3.30
N LYS A 34 -17.99 15.87 3.64
CA LYS A 34 -18.34 16.37 4.99
C LYS A 34 -17.52 15.73 6.13
N GLY A 35 -16.24 15.43 5.88
CA GLY A 35 -15.36 14.79 6.84
C GLY A 35 -15.47 13.24 6.90
N VAL A 36 -16.31 12.64 6.05
CA VAL A 36 -16.35 11.18 5.87
C VAL A 36 -15.48 10.81 4.69
N ILE A 37 -14.50 9.94 4.92
CA ILE A 37 -13.68 9.33 3.87
C ILE A 37 -14.24 7.95 3.60
N THR A 38 -14.58 7.67 2.34
CA THR A 38 -15.05 6.36 1.90
C THR A 38 -14.13 5.87 0.79
N GLU A 39 -13.56 4.70 0.97
CA GLU A 39 -12.84 4.01 -0.09
C GLU A 39 -13.84 3.46 -1.11
N ILE A 40 -13.63 3.77 -2.39
CA ILE A 40 -14.52 3.38 -3.49
C ILE A 40 -13.97 2.14 -4.19
N THR A 41 -12.70 2.20 -4.56
CA THR A 41 -12.00 1.08 -5.21
C THR A 41 -10.52 1.18 -4.95
N SER A 42 -9.83 0.06 -5.13
CA SER A 42 -8.38 -0.02 -5.02
C SER A 42 -7.84 -1.07 -5.99
N GLY A 43 -6.58 -0.93 -6.32
CA GLY A 43 -5.83 -1.86 -7.13
C GLY A 43 -4.35 -1.76 -6.83
N GLY A 44 -3.53 -2.59 -7.46
CA GLY A 44 -2.09 -2.51 -7.23
C GLY A 44 -1.31 -3.59 -7.96
N ASN A 45 0.02 -3.46 -7.87
CA ASN A 45 0.96 -4.43 -8.39
C ASN A 45 2.05 -4.70 -7.35
N ASN A 46 2.10 -5.92 -6.82
CA ASN A 46 3.03 -6.32 -5.77
C ASN A 46 4.48 -6.52 -6.24
N LYS A 47 4.75 -6.28 -7.52
CA LYS A 47 6.03 -6.49 -8.18
C LYS A 47 6.32 -5.32 -9.13
N CYS A 48 6.15 -4.12 -8.61
CA CYS A 48 6.36 -2.88 -9.33
C CYS A 48 6.71 -1.76 -8.34
N GLY A 49 7.99 -1.60 -8.03
CA GLY A 49 8.46 -0.62 -7.06
C GLY A 49 9.91 -0.20 -7.28
N GLY A 50 10.44 0.55 -6.31
CA GLY A 50 11.78 1.12 -6.39
C GLY A 50 12.91 0.09 -6.49
N GLN A 51 12.72 -1.11 -5.93
CA GLN A 51 13.70 -2.21 -6.00
C GLN A 51 13.77 -2.79 -7.42
N ASP A 52 12.64 -2.88 -8.11
CA ASP A 52 12.62 -3.33 -9.50
C ASP A 52 13.36 -2.33 -10.40
N ILE A 53 13.17 -1.03 -10.14
CA ILE A 53 13.92 0.04 -10.82
C ILE A 53 15.42 -0.14 -10.58
N ASP A 54 15.85 -0.44 -9.36
CA ASP A 54 17.27 -0.66 -9.05
C ASP A 54 17.84 -1.82 -9.86
N GLN A 55 17.10 -2.91 -10.03
CA GLN A 55 17.54 -4.06 -10.83
C GLN A 55 17.60 -3.74 -12.35
N LEU A 56 16.57 -3.08 -12.88
CA LEU A 56 16.54 -2.64 -14.28
C LEU A 56 17.71 -1.70 -14.58
N PHE A 57 17.92 -0.72 -13.71
CA PHE A 57 18.99 0.27 -13.89
C PHE A 57 20.39 -0.32 -13.70
N LYS A 58 20.53 -1.28 -12.77
CA LYS A 58 21.75 -2.05 -12.60
C LYS A 58 22.10 -2.86 -13.85
N ALA A 59 21.11 -3.53 -14.46
CA ALA A 59 21.30 -4.29 -15.70
C ALA A 59 21.78 -3.37 -16.85
N PHE A 60 21.15 -2.19 -16.99
CA PHE A 60 21.54 -1.18 -17.95
C PHE A 60 22.99 -0.72 -17.73
N VAL A 61 23.37 -0.37 -16.51
CA VAL A 61 24.72 0.08 -16.16
C VAL A 61 25.76 -1.00 -16.43
N LYS A 62 25.47 -2.24 -16.06
CA LYS A 62 26.36 -3.39 -16.35
C LYS A 62 26.56 -3.57 -17.86
N SER A 63 25.49 -3.48 -18.63
CA SER A 63 25.58 -3.59 -20.10
C SER A 63 26.39 -2.47 -20.72
N LYS A 64 26.15 -1.22 -20.28
CA LYS A 64 26.75 -0.02 -20.91
C LYS A 64 28.20 0.24 -20.50
N PHE A 65 28.55 -0.02 -19.22
CA PHE A 65 29.84 0.41 -18.66
C PHE A 65 30.72 -0.73 -18.15
N LEU A 66 30.15 -1.93 -17.93
CA LEU A 66 30.83 -3.04 -17.29
C LEU A 66 30.71 -4.35 -18.08
N ALA A 67 30.41 -4.28 -19.38
CA ALA A 67 30.12 -5.46 -20.21
C ALA A 67 31.24 -6.53 -20.17
N ASP A 68 32.50 -6.12 -20.12
CA ASP A 68 33.69 -6.98 -20.14
C ASP A 68 34.32 -7.17 -18.75
N LYS A 69 33.64 -6.68 -17.69
CA LYS A 69 34.18 -6.75 -16.34
C LYS A 69 33.42 -7.83 -15.53
N LYS A 70 34.20 -8.74 -14.91
CA LYS A 70 33.67 -9.66 -13.91
C LYS A 70 33.71 -8.95 -12.56
N LEU A 71 32.59 -8.92 -11.88
CA LEU A 71 32.45 -8.38 -10.52
C LEU A 71 32.39 -9.54 -9.53
N ASP A 72 33.09 -9.42 -8.42
CA ASP A 72 32.89 -10.30 -7.27
C ASP A 72 31.66 -9.90 -6.44
N ALA A 73 31.32 -10.67 -5.40
CA ALA A 73 30.14 -10.43 -4.58
C ALA A 73 30.15 -9.07 -3.87
N ASN A 74 31.31 -8.58 -3.44
CA ASN A 74 31.46 -7.29 -2.76
C ASN A 74 31.27 -6.13 -3.75
N GLN A 75 31.84 -6.25 -4.94
CA GLN A 75 31.69 -5.31 -6.04
C GLN A 75 30.25 -5.24 -6.54
N GLU A 76 29.55 -6.36 -6.61
CA GLU A 76 28.12 -6.42 -6.93
C GLU A 76 27.27 -5.72 -5.87
N GLN A 77 27.58 -5.87 -4.61
CA GLN A 77 26.89 -5.20 -3.51
C GLN A 77 27.15 -3.69 -3.50
N GLU A 78 28.42 -3.29 -3.74
CA GLU A 78 28.80 -1.88 -3.87
C GLU A 78 28.07 -1.24 -5.06
N LEU A 79 28.05 -1.91 -6.22
CA LEU A 79 27.32 -1.44 -7.40
C LEU A 79 25.83 -1.25 -7.07
N THR A 80 25.20 -2.22 -6.41
CA THR A 80 23.77 -2.15 -6.04
C THR A 80 23.49 -0.91 -5.17
N SER A 81 24.33 -0.65 -4.17
CA SER A 81 24.21 0.52 -3.31
C SER A 81 24.39 1.83 -4.08
N LYS A 82 25.36 1.88 -4.99
CA LYS A 82 25.61 3.07 -5.84
C LYS A 82 24.49 3.31 -6.85
N ILE A 83 23.89 2.27 -7.42
CA ILE A 83 22.73 2.35 -8.32
C ILE A 83 21.53 2.96 -7.58
N ARG A 84 21.24 2.48 -6.38
CA ARG A 84 20.16 3.03 -5.55
C ARG A 84 20.38 4.53 -5.29
N LEU A 85 21.57 4.91 -4.87
CA LEU A 85 21.93 6.31 -4.63
C LEU A 85 21.85 7.14 -5.92
N ALA A 86 22.28 6.59 -7.05
CA ALA A 86 22.18 7.24 -8.35
C ALA A 86 20.71 7.48 -8.74
N LYS A 87 19.82 6.49 -8.60
CA LYS A 87 18.38 6.63 -8.81
C LYS A 87 17.79 7.77 -7.95
N GLU A 88 18.10 7.80 -6.65
CA GLU A 88 17.64 8.83 -5.74
C GLU A 88 18.18 10.23 -6.09
N THR A 89 19.44 10.30 -6.54
CA THR A 89 20.07 11.54 -7.00
C THR A 89 19.43 12.04 -8.29
N LEU A 90 19.17 11.15 -9.25
CA LEU A 90 18.54 11.47 -10.54
C LEU A 90 17.06 11.86 -10.40
N SER A 91 16.42 11.55 -9.27
CA SER A 91 15.09 12.11 -8.94
C SER A 91 15.13 13.63 -8.69
N LYS A 92 16.30 14.18 -8.28
CA LYS A 92 16.48 15.59 -7.95
C LYS A 92 17.37 16.34 -8.96
N ARG A 93 18.29 15.64 -9.62
CA ARG A 93 19.29 16.20 -10.56
C ARG A 93 19.19 15.53 -11.92
N ASN A 94 19.69 16.16 -12.95
CA ASN A 94 19.68 15.62 -14.31
C ASN A 94 20.84 14.66 -14.59
N GLU A 95 21.90 14.69 -13.80
CA GLU A 95 23.06 13.80 -13.95
C GLU A 95 23.69 13.47 -12.59
N THR A 96 24.40 12.35 -12.57
CA THR A 96 25.22 11.91 -11.44
C THR A 96 26.43 11.12 -11.94
N THR A 97 27.49 11.08 -11.15
CA THR A 97 28.70 10.31 -11.47
C THR A 97 29.17 9.58 -10.23
N PHE A 98 29.52 8.32 -10.38
CA PHE A 98 30.22 7.56 -9.35
C PHE A 98 31.33 6.72 -9.96
N SER A 99 32.25 6.24 -9.12
CA SER A 99 33.31 5.33 -9.54
C SER A 99 33.15 3.98 -8.88
N LEU A 100 33.44 2.91 -9.58
CA LEU A 100 33.46 1.54 -9.08
C LEU A 100 34.88 0.98 -9.28
N SER A 101 35.45 0.40 -8.23
CA SER A 101 36.71 -0.36 -8.33
C SER A 101 36.39 -1.78 -8.78
N VAL A 102 37.01 -2.22 -9.87
CA VAL A 102 36.75 -3.54 -10.48
C VAL A 102 38.02 -4.35 -10.64
N GLY A 103 37.89 -5.63 -10.99
CA GLY A 103 38.98 -6.57 -11.15
C GLY A 103 39.41 -7.25 -9.86
N GLU A 104 40.23 -8.32 -9.98
CA GLU A 104 40.58 -9.21 -8.86
C GLU A 104 41.29 -8.52 -7.68
N LYS A 105 41.99 -7.40 -7.94
CA LYS A 105 42.71 -6.64 -6.92
C LYS A 105 42.16 -5.22 -6.71
N TYR A 106 40.97 -4.91 -7.22
CA TYR A 106 40.35 -3.58 -7.15
C TYR A 106 41.23 -2.46 -7.77
N THR A 107 42.11 -2.84 -8.73
CA THR A 107 43.09 -1.94 -9.32
C THR A 107 42.49 -1.05 -10.38
N ASP A 108 41.49 -1.51 -11.08
CA ASP A 108 40.84 -0.77 -12.16
C ASP A 108 39.69 0.08 -11.57
N LYS A 109 39.67 1.35 -11.94
CA LYS A 109 38.60 2.27 -11.54
C LYS A 109 37.80 2.68 -12.76
N VAL A 110 36.52 2.30 -12.78
CA VAL A 110 35.57 2.67 -13.82
C VAL A 110 34.74 3.85 -13.31
N SER A 111 34.79 4.97 -14.03
CA SER A 111 33.95 6.13 -13.80
C SER A 111 32.67 6.01 -14.61
N ILE A 112 31.51 6.05 -13.93
CA ILE A 112 30.19 5.85 -14.51
C ILE A 112 29.39 7.15 -14.37
N LYS A 113 29.17 7.82 -15.50
CA LYS A 113 28.30 8.99 -15.58
C LYS A 113 26.95 8.59 -16.10
N LEU A 114 25.89 8.95 -15.37
CA LEU A 114 24.50 8.62 -15.64
C LEU A 114 23.66 9.88 -15.73
N THR A 115 22.66 9.87 -16.58
CA THR A 115 21.69 10.94 -16.73
C THR A 115 20.28 10.47 -16.33
N ARG A 116 19.40 11.43 -16.03
CA ARG A 116 17.98 11.13 -15.83
C ARG A 116 17.38 10.46 -17.07
N ALA A 117 17.76 10.88 -18.27
CA ALA A 117 17.31 10.27 -19.51
C ALA A 117 17.71 8.78 -19.62
N ASP A 118 18.90 8.39 -19.17
CA ASP A 118 19.31 6.98 -19.12
C ASP A 118 18.37 6.18 -18.21
N LEU A 119 18.03 6.71 -17.03
CA LEU A 119 17.12 6.07 -16.10
C LEU A 119 15.70 5.97 -16.68
N GLU A 120 15.16 7.05 -17.25
CA GLU A 120 13.83 7.07 -17.87
C GLU A 120 13.73 6.11 -19.06
N GLN A 121 14.79 5.99 -19.86
CA GLN A 121 14.86 5.00 -20.94
C GLN A 121 14.70 3.57 -20.40
N CYS A 122 15.37 3.25 -19.28
CA CYS A 122 15.21 1.93 -18.64
C CYS A 122 13.77 1.66 -18.21
N LEU A 123 13.03 2.68 -17.79
CA LEU A 123 11.68 2.55 -17.26
C LEU A 123 10.60 2.53 -18.34
N LYS A 124 10.87 3.18 -19.49
CA LYS A 124 9.93 3.29 -20.61
C LYS A 124 9.95 2.08 -21.55
N HIS A 125 11.00 1.26 -21.50
CA HIS A 125 11.17 0.15 -22.43
C HIS A 125 11.24 -1.21 -21.72
N PRO A 126 10.62 -2.27 -22.26
CA PRO A 126 10.87 -3.63 -21.84
C PRO A 126 12.36 -3.97 -21.87
N CYS A 127 12.78 -4.92 -21.05
CA CYS A 127 14.18 -5.30 -20.91
C CYS A 127 15.13 -4.12 -20.54
N ALA A 128 14.61 -3.06 -19.89
CA ALA A 128 15.37 -1.83 -19.59
C ALA A 128 16.00 -1.18 -20.86
N GLY A 129 15.40 -1.38 -22.02
CA GLY A 129 15.93 -0.90 -23.31
C GLY A 129 17.15 -1.67 -23.83
N LEU A 130 17.47 -2.81 -23.24
CA LEU A 130 18.57 -3.71 -23.67
C LEU A 130 18.09 -4.73 -24.70
N THR A 131 19.05 -5.36 -25.41
CA THR A 131 18.72 -6.58 -26.16
C THR A 131 18.30 -7.69 -25.20
N ARG A 132 17.53 -8.65 -25.69
CA ARG A 132 17.05 -9.79 -24.85
C ARG A 132 18.23 -10.55 -24.22
N GLU A 133 19.28 -10.82 -25.01
CA GLU A 133 20.48 -11.52 -24.54
C GLU A 133 21.20 -10.74 -23.42
N GLN A 134 21.41 -9.44 -23.60
CA GLN A 134 22.00 -8.58 -22.58
C GLN A 134 21.15 -8.54 -21.30
N TYR A 135 19.83 -8.39 -21.46
CA TYR A 135 18.90 -8.37 -20.34
C TYR A 135 18.97 -9.67 -19.52
N GLU A 136 18.84 -10.83 -20.16
CA GLU A 136 18.93 -12.13 -19.52
C GLU A 136 20.28 -12.35 -18.80
N LYS A 137 21.38 -11.93 -19.44
CA LYS A 137 22.72 -12.00 -18.84
C LYS A 137 22.84 -11.22 -17.53
N TYR A 138 22.29 -9.99 -17.49
CA TYR A 138 22.50 -9.08 -16.37
C TYR A 138 21.40 -9.11 -15.32
N THR A 139 20.29 -9.80 -15.57
CA THR A 139 19.20 -10.01 -14.62
C THR A 139 19.12 -11.43 -14.10
N ALA A 140 20.10 -12.28 -14.42
CA ALA A 140 20.16 -13.65 -13.94
C ALA A 140 20.08 -13.72 -12.41
N GLY A 141 19.14 -14.55 -11.89
CA GLY A 141 18.89 -14.68 -10.45
C GLY A 141 17.89 -13.65 -9.87
N TRP A 142 17.39 -12.71 -10.64
CA TRP A 142 16.30 -11.84 -10.23
C TRP A 142 14.95 -12.48 -10.56
N SER A 143 14.13 -12.76 -9.53
CA SER A 143 12.87 -13.51 -9.65
C SER A 143 11.84 -12.83 -10.57
N GLU A 144 11.87 -11.49 -10.62
CA GLU A 144 10.87 -10.69 -11.36
C GLU A 144 11.31 -10.37 -12.80
N CYS A 145 12.49 -10.83 -13.23
CA CYS A 145 13.05 -10.49 -14.54
C CYS A 145 12.12 -10.85 -15.71
N GLU A 146 11.39 -11.98 -15.62
CA GLU A 146 10.47 -12.40 -16.68
C GLU A 146 9.34 -11.40 -16.90
N SER A 147 8.80 -10.83 -15.83
CA SER A 147 7.68 -9.90 -15.91
C SER A 147 8.06 -8.59 -16.61
N TYR A 148 9.34 -8.17 -16.54
CA TYR A 148 9.86 -6.98 -17.21
C TYR A 148 10.44 -7.25 -18.61
N ARG A 149 10.41 -8.49 -19.05
CA ARG A 149 10.78 -8.87 -20.42
C ARG A 149 9.74 -8.44 -21.44
N GLN A 150 8.48 -8.45 -21.07
CA GLN A 150 7.35 -8.12 -21.95
C GLN A 150 6.80 -6.72 -21.70
N GLU A 151 6.86 -6.24 -20.47
CA GLU A 151 6.30 -4.97 -20.05
C GLU A 151 7.38 -4.07 -19.42
N SER A 152 7.33 -2.79 -19.74
CA SER A 152 8.15 -1.79 -19.06
C SER A 152 7.60 -1.45 -17.68
N PHE A 153 8.42 -0.81 -16.84
CA PHE A 153 7.95 -0.26 -15.56
C PHE A 153 6.79 0.73 -15.77
N GLU A 154 6.93 1.63 -16.75
CA GLU A 154 5.89 2.58 -17.13
C GLU A 154 4.57 1.87 -17.50
N THR A 155 4.64 0.85 -18.35
CA THR A 155 3.46 0.06 -18.76
C THR A 155 2.76 -0.57 -17.56
N LYS A 156 3.52 -1.11 -16.60
CA LYS A 156 2.94 -1.70 -15.37
C LYS A 156 2.20 -0.67 -14.53
N ILE A 157 2.76 0.52 -14.30
CA ILE A 157 2.08 1.62 -13.58
C ILE A 157 0.82 2.04 -14.32
N VAL A 158 0.90 2.26 -15.63
CA VAL A 158 -0.25 2.66 -16.46
C VAL A 158 -1.35 1.57 -16.45
N ASN A 159 -0.99 0.30 -16.42
CA ASN A 159 -1.97 -0.80 -16.33
C ASN A 159 -2.72 -0.78 -15.00
N VAL A 160 -2.04 -0.50 -13.88
CA VAL A 160 -2.70 -0.36 -12.56
C VAL A 160 -3.66 0.84 -12.56
N LEU A 161 -3.22 2.00 -13.09
CA LEU A 161 -4.07 3.19 -13.24
C LEU A 161 -5.31 2.88 -14.09
N ARG A 162 -5.13 2.18 -15.20
CA ARG A 162 -6.24 1.80 -16.12
C ARG A 162 -7.24 0.84 -15.46
N GLU A 163 -6.75 -0.13 -14.68
CA GLU A 163 -7.60 -1.05 -13.95
C GLU A 163 -8.51 -0.31 -12.96
N VAL A 164 -7.92 0.54 -12.12
CA VAL A 164 -8.65 1.31 -11.10
C VAL A 164 -9.63 2.32 -11.74
N ASP A 165 -9.20 3.05 -12.78
CA ASP A 165 -10.05 3.97 -13.53
C ASP A 165 -11.24 3.26 -14.20
N SER A 166 -11.00 2.10 -14.79
CA SER A 166 -12.07 1.29 -15.41
C SER A 166 -13.09 0.82 -14.38
N GLU A 167 -12.62 0.43 -13.20
CA GLU A 167 -13.50 0.02 -12.10
C GLU A 167 -14.28 1.19 -11.53
N LEU A 168 -13.65 2.36 -11.35
CA LEU A 168 -14.33 3.58 -10.93
C LEU A 168 -15.47 3.92 -11.90
N LYS A 169 -15.21 3.90 -13.20
CA LYS A 169 -16.20 4.16 -14.24
C LYS A 169 -17.36 3.17 -14.25
N LYS A 170 -17.09 1.91 -13.91
CA LYS A 170 -18.11 0.87 -13.76
C LYS A 170 -18.98 1.15 -12.54
N LEU A 171 -18.36 1.39 -11.37
CA LEU A 171 -19.06 1.71 -10.14
C LEU A 171 -19.90 3.00 -10.24
N ALA A 172 -19.40 4.01 -10.96
CA ALA A 172 -20.14 5.26 -11.20
C ALA A 172 -21.41 5.07 -12.06
N LYS A 173 -21.46 4.02 -12.88
CA LYS A 173 -22.67 3.65 -13.64
C LYS A 173 -23.69 2.86 -12.80
N GLU A 174 -23.18 2.01 -11.90
CA GLU A 174 -23.99 1.10 -11.08
C GLU A 174 -24.53 1.76 -9.82
N ASN A 175 -23.79 2.73 -9.26
CA ASN A 175 -24.11 3.40 -8.00
C ASN A 175 -24.58 4.85 -8.23
N LYS A 176 -25.84 5.14 -7.85
CA LYS A 176 -26.42 6.49 -7.99
C LYS A 176 -25.67 7.57 -7.19
N GLU A 177 -25.04 7.20 -6.07
CA GLU A 177 -24.25 8.14 -5.26
C GLU A 177 -22.95 8.58 -5.95
N LEU A 178 -22.43 7.72 -6.83
CA LEU A 178 -21.25 8.00 -7.66
C LEU A 178 -21.61 8.51 -9.06
N ALA A 179 -22.89 8.70 -9.36
CA ALA A 179 -23.34 9.12 -10.68
C ALA A 179 -22.67 10.44 -11.11
N GLY A 180 -22.00 10.40 -12.27
CA GLY A 180 -21.23 11.53 -12.80
C GLY A 180 -19.82 11.69 -12.25
N LYS A 181 -19.40 10.86 -11.28
CA LYS A 181 -18.05 10.86 -10.69
C LYS A 181 -17.20 9.75 -11.29
N ASN A 182 -16.74 9.95 -12.48
CA ASN A 182 -15.99 8.95 -13.25
C ASN A 182 -14.50 9.30 -13.40
N ARG A 183 -14.01 10.28 -12.64
CA ARG A 183 -12.61 10.70 -12.62
C ARG A 183 -12.27 11.37 -11.27
N PRO A 184 -11.01 11.34 -10.82
CA PRO A 184 -10.59 12.02 -9.61
C PRO A 184 -10.55 13.55 -9.80
N ASP A 185 -10.82 14.29 -8.73
CA ASP A 185 -10.61 15.73 -8.65
C ASP A 185 -9.15 16.06 -8.29
N LEU A 186 -8.48 15.15 -7.56
CA LEU A 186 -7.12 15.32 -7.06
C LEU A 186 -6.40 13.99 -7.03
N ILE A 187 -5.13 13.99 -7.46
CA ILE A 187 -4.22 12.85 -7.34
C ILE A 187 -3.19 13.14 -6.26
N ILE A 188 -2.99 12.21 -5.35
CA ILE A 188 -2.00 12.29 -4.26
C ILE A 188 -0.97 11.20 -4.49
N LEU A 189 0.29 11.58 -4.69
CA LEU A 189 1.41 10.66 -4.86
C LEU A 189 2.09 10.40 -3.51
N CYS A 190 2.15 9.14 -3.11
CA CYS A 190 2.79 8.62 -1.90
C CYS A 190 3.92 7.64 -2.26
N GLY A 191 4.69 7.22 -1.26
CA GLY A 191 5.82 6.30 -1.42
C GLY A 191 7.07 6.99 -1.98
N GLY A 192 8.24 6.51 -1.55
CA GLY A 192 9.53 7.12 -1.88
C GLY A 192 9.84 7.19 -3.38
N THR A 193 9.37 6.20 -4.15
CA THR A 193 9.55 6.12 -5.61
C THR A 193 8.74 7.19 -6.34
N SER A 194 7.63 7.65 -5.76
CA SER A 194 6.84 8.78 -6.31
C SER A 194 7.58 10.11 -6.36
N ARG A 195 8.77 10.21 -5.73
CA ARG A 195 9.66 11.38 -5.89
C ARG A 195 10.29 11.48 -7.29
N MET A 196 10.25 10.40 -8.06
CA MET A 196 10.78 10.39 -9.42
C MET A 196 9.89 11.20 -10.36
N PRO A 197 10.42 12.16 -11.14
CA PRO A 197 9.63 12.98 -12.05
C PRO A 197 8.78 12.14 -13.03
N ILE A 198 9.32 11.04 -13.52
CA ILE A 198 8.61 10.14 -14.44
C ILE A 198 7.29 9.60 -13.84
N VAL A 199 7.24 9.30 -12.54
CA VAL A 199 6.01 8.82 -11.89
C VAL A 199 4.94 9.91 -11.87
N HIS A 200 5.36 11.14 -11.58
CA HIS A 200 4.47 12.29 -11.65
C HIS A 200 3.94 12.54 -13.07
N GLU A 201 4.83 12.43 -14.07
CA GLU A 201 4.46 12.59 -15.47
C GLU A 201 3.49 11.49 -15.94
N MET A 202 3.71 10.24 -15.53
CA MET A 202 2.81 9.11 -15.82
C MET A 202 1.41 9.36 -15.26
N ALA A 203 1.29 9.72 -13.98
CA ALA A 203 0.01 9.99 -13.35
C ALA A 203 -0.70 11.17 -14.04
N LYS A 204 0.01 12.27 -14.31
CA LYS A 204 -0.55 13.45 -14.98
C LYS A 204 -0.98 13.15 -16.42
N SER A 205 -0.16 12.43 -17.17
CA SER A 205 -0.44 12.11 -18.58
C SER A 205 -1.59 11.11 -18.72
N PHE A 206 -1.74 10.17 -17.79
CA PHE A 206 -2.80 9.17 -17.83
C PHE A 206 -4.18 9.82 -17.82
N PHE A 207 -4.42 10.76 -16.92
CA PHE A 207 -5.72 11.40 -16.81
C PHE A 207 -5.93 12.51 -17.86
N SER A 208 -4.87 13.04 -18.47
CA SER A 208 -4.88 14.02 -19.59
C SER A 208 -5.84 15.20 -19.40
N ASP A 209 -6.18 15.54 -18.17
CA ASP A 209 -7.13 16.59 -17.82
C ASP A 209 -6.40 17.72 -17.08
N PRO A 210 -6.36 18.95 -17.63
CA PRO A 210 -5.68 20.08 -17.01
C PRO A 210 -6.32 20.52 -15.68
N GLY A 211 -7.56 20.10 -15.40
CA GLY A 211 -8.27 20.41 -14.15
C GLY A 211 -7.87 19.49 -12.98
N ILE A 212 -7.20 18.37 -13.24
CA ILE A 212 -6.77 17.44 -12.18
C ILE A 212 -5.44 17.93 -11.60
N GLN A 213 -5.43 18.18 -10.29
CA GLN A 213 -4.20 18.51 -9.57
C GLN A 213 -3.47 17.22 -9.16
N VAL A 214 -2.14 17.25 -9.27
CA VAL A 214 -1.27 16.17 -8.78
C VAL A 214 -0.41 16.73 -7.65
N LEU A 215 -0.56 16.19 -6.45
CA LEU A 215 0.16 16.60 -5.26
C LEU A 215 1.15 15.53 -4.84
N ILE A 216 2.36 15.97 -4.49
CA ILE A 216 3.37 15.18 -3.81
C ILE A 216 3.67 15.89 -2.49
N LYS A 217 3.29 15.28 -1.36
CA LYS A 217 3.54 15.87 -0.05
C LYS A 217 4.04 14.82 0.93
N ASP A 218 5.30 14.97 1.37
CA ASP A 218 5.95 14.08 2.33
C ASP A 218 5.74 12.57 2.01
N PRO A 219 6.04 12.12 0.77
CA PRO A 219 5.66 10.79 0.31
C PRO A 219 6.23 9.67 1.18
N ASP A 220 7.36 9.88 1.86
CA ASP A 220 7.99 8.90 2.76
C ASP A 220 7.27 8.81 4.12
N LEU A 221 6.59 9.88 4.55
CA LEU A 221 5.94 9.98 5.85
C LEU A 221 4.42 9.87 5.78
N ALA A 222 3.83 9.90 4.57
CA ALA A 222 2.38 9.91 4.40
C ALA A 222 1.72 8.71 5.07
N VAL A 223 2.26 7.50 4.87
CA VAL A 223 1.72 6.25 5.43
C VAL A 223 1.83 6.23 6.96
N SER A 224 3.01 6.55 7.52
CA SER A 224 3.22 6.55 8.98
C SER A 224 2.38 7.60 9.70
N ARG A 225 2.26 8.80 9.12
CA ARG A 225 1.36 9.85 9.65
C ARG A 225 -0.11 9.45 9.56
N GLY A 226 -0.52 8.85 8.43
CA GLY A 226 -1.86 8.33 8.25
C GLY A 226 -2.19 7.23 9.26
N ALA A 227 -1.28 6.31 9.49
CA ALA A 227 -1.41 5.26 10.49
C ALA A 227 -1.55 5.82 11.92
N ALA A 228 -0.77 6.84 12.28
CA ALA A 228 -0.87 7.52 13.58
C ALA A 228 -2.23 8.22 13.75
N ILE A 229 -2.70 8.92 12.71
CA ILE A 229 -4.02 9.57 12.70
C ILE A 229 -5.13 8.52 12.85
N TYR A 230 -5.04 7.44 12.10
CA TYR A 230 -6.04 6.35 12.17
C TYR A 230 -6.03 5.65 13.52
N GLY A 231 -4.85 5.41 14.10
CA GLY A 231 -4.71 4.87 15.46
C GLY A 231 -5.36 5.76 16.51
N GLY A 232 -5.19 7.07 16.43
CA GLY A 232 -5.86 8.05 17.29
C GLY A 232 -7.38 8.03 17.14
N TYR A 233 -7.87 7.96 15.89
CA TYR A 233 -9.31 7.82 15.60
C TYR A 233 -9.90 6.55 16.23
N LEU A 234 -9.24 5.40 16.06
CA LEU A 234 -9.69 4.13 16.64
C LEU A 234 -9.65 4.14 18.18
N ALA A 235 -8.62 4.77 18.77
CA ALA A 235 -8.52 4.90 20.22
C ALA A 235 -9.68 5.74 20.79
N ALA A 236 -9.99 6.87 20.16
CA ALA A 236 -11.09 7.73 20.55
C ALA A 236 -12.46 7.06 20.38
N LYS A 237 -12.62 6.23 19.35
CA LYS A 237 -13.85 5.43 19.14
C LYS A 237 -14.07 4.41 20.26
N LYS A 238 -12.97 3.85 20.83
CA LYS A 238 -13.01 2.87 21.94
C LYS A 238 -13.15 3.52 23.31
N ASP A 239 -12.59 4.69 23.52
CA ASP A 239 -12.60 5.42 24.79
C ASP A 239 -13.10 6.86 24.59
N PRO A 240 -14.35 7.15 24.97
CA PRO A 240 -14.93 8.49 24.81
C PRO A 240 -14.20 9.61 25.59
N ARG A 241 -13.30 9.26 26.50
CA ARG A 241 -12.45 10.24 27.21
C ARG A 241 -11.32 10.79 26.35
N ILE A 242 -10.98 10.09 25.26
CA ILE A 242 -10.01 10.56 24.29
C ILE A 242 -10.70 11.54 23.37
N ASN A 243 -10.40 12.82 23.57
CA ASN A 243 -10.96 13.89 22.75
C ASN A 243 -10.28 13.91 21.37
N TRP A 244 -10.94 13.31 20.38
CA TRP A 244 -10.47 13.27 19.00
C TRP A 244 -11.16 14.40 18.23
N GLY A 245 -10.38 15.43 17.97
CA GLY A 245 -10.77 16.40 16.98
C GLY A 245 -11.59 17.57 17.46
N GLU A 246 -11.77 17.86 18.74
CA GLU A 246 -12.25 19.15 19.21
C GLU A 246 -11.07 20.16 19.25
N GLU A 247 -11.15 21.23 18.46
CA GLU A 247 -10.34 22.41 18.69
C GLU A 247 -10.67 22.92 20.10
N LYS A 248 -9.74 22.82 21.03
CA LYS A 248 -9.81 23.68 22.21
C LYS A 248 -9.67 25.10 21.69
N ASN A 249 -10.80 25.76 21.60
CA ASN A 249 -10.86 27.20 21.41
C ASN A 249 -10.26 27.84 22.68
N THR A 250 -8.94 27.83 22.78
CA THR A 250 -8.25 28.65 23.77
C THR A 250 -8.36 30.08 23.29
N GLY A 251 -9.57 30.63 23.49
CA GLY A 251 -9.78 32.05 23.45
C GLY A 251 -8.88 32.72 24.50
N ARG A 252 -7.63 32.95 24.14
CA ARG A 252 -6.87 34.03 24.74
C ARG A 252 -7.44 35.31 24.16
N THR A 253 -8.46 35.81 24.81
CA THR A 253 -8.79 37.25 24.75
C THR A 253 -7.55 38.00 25.25
N ALA A 254 -6.87 38.64 24.32
CA ALA A 254 -5.93 39.69 24.63
C ALA A 254 -6.80 40.88 25.20
N ASP A 255 -6.91 40.93 26.52
CA ASP A 255 -7.28 42.13 27.27
C ASP A 255 -7.07 41.84 28.74
N GLN A 256 -5.87 42.18 29.24
CA GLN A 256 -5.66 42.80 30.54
C GLN A 256 -4.21 43.31 30.62
N GLU A 257 -4.00 44.52 30.13
CA GLU A 257 -2.97 45.39 30.66
C GLU A 257 -3.30 45.71 32.11
N GLY A 258 -2.45 45.25 33.03
CA GLY A 258 -2.55 45.51 34.43
C GLY A 258 -1.16 45.71 35.02
N LYS A 259 -0.75 46.95 35.11
CA LYS A 259 0.40 47.52 35.81
C LYS A 259 0.82 46.71 37.05
N ASN A 260 2.12 46.35 37.19
CA ASN A 260 2.81 46.72 38.42
C ASN A 260 4.33 46.82 38.20
N SER A 261 4.83 47.89 38.76
CA SER A 261 6.20 48.36 38.86
C SER A 261 7.05 47.52 39.83
N GLY A 262 8.36 47.46 39.60
CA GLY A 262 9.30 47.32 40.69
C GLY A 262 10.57 46.52 40.45
N ASN A 263 11.57 47.17 39.96
CA ASN A 263 12.93 47.30 40.54
C ASN A 263 13.97 46.15 40.42
N ASN A 264 15.07 46.56 39.80
CA ASN A 264 16.49 46.29 40.10
C ASN A 264 17.14 44.94 39.87
N GLY A 265 18.19 44.99 39.07
CA GLY A 265 19.39 44.21 39.34
C GLY A 265 20.22 43.79 38.13
N ALA A 266 21.18 44.59 37.81
CA ALA A 266 22.40 44.42 37.01
C ALA A 266 22.93 42.99 36.75
N GLY A 267 23.44 42.80 35.51
CA GLY A 267 24.74 42.13 35.38
C GLY A 267 24.88 41.10 34.27
N ALA A 268 25.73 41.46 33.32
CA ALA A 268 26.66 40.67 32.55
C ALA A 268 26.20 39.98 31.26
N ALA A 269 26.82 40.51 30.22
CA ALA A 269 26.91 39.97 28.87
C ALA A 269 27.53 38.55 28.83
N ASN A 270 27.02 37.73 27.91
CA ASN A 270 27.91 36.87 27.14
C ASN A 270 27.28 36.49 25.80
N ASP A 271 28.10 36.66 24.76
CA ASP A 271 27.83 36.32 23.35
C ASP A 271 27.68 34.81 23.17
N GLY A 272 26.80 34.38 22.27
CA GLY A 272 26.80 33.01 21.82
C GLY A 272 25.62 32.63 20.89
N ALA A 273 25.87 32.76 19.60
CA ALA A 273 25.29 31.97 18.51
C ALA A 273 23.80 31.64 18.53
N SER A 274 23.05 32.35 17.70
CA SER A 274 21.70 32.03 17.27
C SER A 274 21.69 30.79 16.40
N GLY A 275 21.36 29.65 16.98
CA GLY A 275 20.83 28.49 16.28
C GLY A 275 19.31 28.61 16.19
N SER A 276 18.77 28.97 15.05
CA SER A 276 17.33 28.94 14.82
C SER A 276 16.88 27.49 14.72
N SER A 277 16.52 26.91 15.85
CA SER A 277 15.65 25.74 15.90
C SER A 277 14.24 26.20 15.50
N GLY A 278 13.88 25.97 14.26
CA GLY A 278 12.51 26.09 13.83
C GLY A 278 11.67 25.03 14.55
N ASP A 279 11.09 25.40 15.67
CA ASP A 279 9.96 24.68 16.24
C ASP A 279 8.83 24.72 15.23
N SER A 280 8.76 23.70 14.40
CA SER A 280 7.55 23.41 13.65
C SER A 280 6.51 22.97 14.67
N GLU A 281 5.71 23.90 15.16
CA GLU A 281 4.47 23.57 15.84
C GLU A 281 3.73 22.56 14.99
N VAL A 282 3.63 21.34 15.48
CA VAL A 282 2.72 20.32 14.95
C VAL A 282 1.33 20.84 15.31
N GLU A 283 0.73 21.67 14.42
CA GLU A 283 -0.68 22.01 14.53
C GLU A 283 -1.45 20.68 14.62
N ALA A 284 -2.02 20.42 15.79
CA ALA A 284 -2.92 19.32 16.04
C ALA A 284 -4.01 19.37 14.96
N GLY A 285 -4.08 18.33 14.13
CA GLY A 285 -4.97 18.28 12.98
C GLY A 285 -6.43 18.41 13.41
N SER A 286 -7.01 19.59 13.21
CA SER A 286 -8.42 19.86 13.45
C SER A 286 -9.28 18.96 12.57
N ASN A 287 -10.21 18.24 13.17
CA ASN A 287 -11.54 17.74 12.77
C ASN A 287 -11.90 17.56 11.28
N ILE A 288 -10.96 17.25 10.39
CA ILE A 288 -11.28 17.03 8.98
C ILE A 288 -11.95 15.65 8.80
N ILE A 289 -11.52 14.65 9.57
CA ILE A 289 -12.01 13.27 9.43
C ILE A 289 -12.95 12.94 10.57
N LYS A 290 -14.23 12.79 10.27
CA LYS A 290 -15.27 12.34 11.21
C LYS A 290 -15.46 10.84 11.18
N GLU A 291 -15.31 10.24 10.03
CA GLU A 291 -15.51 8.82 9.80
C GLU A 291 -14.63 8.33 8.66
N LEU A 292 -14.07 7.13 8.81
CA LEU A 292 -13.34 6.41 7.77
C LEU A 292 -14.07 5.10 7.47
N LYS A 293 -14.54 4.94 6.23
CA LYS A 293 -15.19 3.73 5.73
C LYS A 293 -14.23 3.03 4.77
N LEU A 294 -13.68 1.93 5.23
CA LEU A 294 -12.82 1.07 4.43
C LEU A 294 -13.62 -0.01 3.71
N VAL A 295 -13.07 -0.55 2.65
CA VAL A 295 -13.63 -1.68 1.93
C VAL A 295 -12.67 -2.87 1.93
N SER A 296 -13.19 -4.07 1.72
CA SER A 296 -12.37 -5.25 1.54
C SER A 296 -11.62 -5.19 0.22
N HIS A 297 -10.29 -5.29 0.25
CA HIS A 297 -9.43 -5.25 -0.94
C HIS A 297 -9.42 -6.55 -1.73
N ARG A 298 -9.88 -7.64 -1.12
CA ARG A 298 -9.94 -8.98 -1.70
C ARG A 298 -11.29 -9.61 -1.45
N SER A 299 -11.63 -10.60 -2.25
CA SER A 299 -12.70 -11.54 -1.97
C SER A 299 -12.14 -12.74 -1.24
N TYR A 300 -12.91 -13.29 -0.35
CA TYR A 300 -12.56 -14.46 0.47
C TYR A 300 -13.63 -15.53 0.30
N GLY A 301 -13.19 -16.73 0.03
CA GLY A 301 -14.07 -17.85 -0.25
C GLY A 301 -13.55 -19.17 0.26
N ILE A 302 -14.41 -20.19 0.19
CA ILE A 302 -14.14 -21.56 0.58
C ILE A 302 -13.96 -22.42 -0.65
N LYS A 303 -12.93 -23.28 -0.65
CA LYS A 303 -12.74 -24.26 -1.71
C LYS A 303 -13.78 -25.37 -1.58
N CYS A 304 -14.48 -25.63 -2.68
CA CYS A 304 -15.49 -26.65 -2.83
C CYS A 304 -15.09 -27.65 -3.90
N TRP A 305 -15.45 -28.89 -3.70
CA TRP A 305 -15.34 -29.92 -4.73
C TRP A 305 -16.57 -29.94 -5.63
N GLU A 306 -16.34 -30.12 -6.91
CA GLU A 306 -17.37 -30.42 -7.93
C GLU A 306 -16.87 -31.53 -8.86
N GLU A 307 -17.78 -32.24 -9.52
CA GLU A 307 -17.40 -33.25 -10.52
C GLU A 307 -16.54 -32.69 -11.64
N SER A 308 -16.73 -31.42 -11.98
CA SER A 308 -15.97 -30.68 -12.99
C SER A 308 -14.62 -30.11 -12.47
N GLY A 309 -14.20 -30.50 -11.26
CA GLY A 309 -13.00 -30.03 -10.56
C GLY A 309 -13.27 -28.99 -9.48
N ASP A 310 -12.29 -28.77 -8.63
CA ASP A 310 -12.39 -27.84 -7.51
C ASP A 310 -12.69 -26.40 -7.96
N LYS A 311 -13.47 -25.69 -7.14
CA LYS A 311 -13.74 -24.25 -7.28
C LYS A 311 -13.65 -23.54 -5.93
N VAL A 312 -13.47 -22.23 -5.96
CA VAL A 312 -13.61 -21.34 -4.79
C VAL A 312 -14.95 -20.61 -4.88
N VAL A 313 -15.75 -20.72 -3.82
CA VAL A 313 -17.01 -19.99 -3.67
C VAL A 313 -16.78 -18.82 -2.72
N ASN A 314 -16.87 -17.59 -3.25
CA ASN A 314 -16.68 -16.39 -2.46
C ASN A 314 -17.85 -16.18 -1.51
N VAL A 315 -17.51 -15.93 -0.23
CA VAL A 315 -18.45 -15.57 0.86
C VAL A 315 -18.39 -14.06 1.09
N LEU A 316 -17.17 -13.49 1.21
CA LEU A 316 -16.95 -12.06 1.24
C LEU A 316 -16.40 -11.59 -0.10
N TYR A 317 -16.89 -10.45 -0.56
CA TYR A 317 -16.51 -9.90 -1.86
C TYR A 317 -15.67 -8.63 -1.72
N ARG A 318 -14.68 -8.49 -2.59
CA ARG A 318 -13.92 -7.26 -2.80
C ARG A 318 -14.86 -6.07 -2.97
N GLY A 319 -14.58 -4.96 -2.30
CA GLY A 319 -15.41 -3.75 -2.30
C GLY A 319 -16.54 -3.76 -1.28
N SER A 320 -16.68 -4.80 -0.44
CA SER A 320 -17.63 -4.79 0.68
C SER A 320 -17.14 -3.80 1.75
N THR A 321 -18.02 -2.89 2.19
CA THR A 321 -17.71 -1.91 3.26
C THR A 321 -17.47 -2.64 4.59
N LEU A 322 -16.40 -2.27 5.30
CA LEU A 322 -16.02 -2.82 6.60
C LEU A 322 -16.69 -2.05 7.77
N PRO A 323 -17.05 -2.69 8.86
CA PRO A 323 -16.98 -4.15 9.07
C PRO A 323 -18.04 -4.89 8.25
N VAL A 324 -17.76 -6.14 7.90
CA VAL A 324 -18.68 -6.97 7.10
C VAL A 324 -18.74 -8.39 7.62
N GLU A 325 -19.93 -8.96 7.57
CA GLU A 325 -20.19 -10.36 7.89
C GLU A 325 -21.10 -10.96 6.82
N ARG A 326 -20.79 -12.18 6.38
CA ARG A 326 -21.58 -12.95 5.40
C ARG A 326 -21.55 -14.43 5.76
N GLU A 327 -22.62 -15.10 5.41
CA GLU A 327 -22.76 -16.54 5.59
C GLU A 327 -23.10 -17.20 4.26
N GLU A 328 -22.56 -18.42 4.10
CA GLU A 328 -22.90 -19.33 3.00
C GLU A 328 -23.02 -20.75 3.54
N VAL A 329 -23.85 -21.57 2.87
CA VAL A 329 -24.06 -22.96 3.24
C VAL A 329 -23.28 -23.86 2.27
N PHE A 330 -22.44 -24.67 2.85
CA PHE A 330 -21.69 -25.73 2.17
C PHE A 330 -22.24 -27.10 2.60
N PHE A 331 -21.84 -28.15 1.92
CA PHE A 331 -22.40 -29.47 2.16
C PHE A 331 -21.32 -30.52 2.32
N THR A 332 -21.58 -31.52 3.18
CA THR A 332 -20.72 -32.72 3.27
C THR A 332 -20.69 -33.45 1.93
N ARG A 333 -19.54 -34.05 1.63
CA ARG A 333 -19.31 -34.76 0.36
C ARG A 333 -19.72 -36.21 0.39
N THR A 334 -19.64 -36.83 1.56
CA THR A 334 -19.88 -38.25 1.73
C THR A 334 -20.75 -38.49 2.97
N GLU A 335 -21.48 -39.57 2.95
CA GLU A 335 -22.18 -40.08 4.15
C GLU A 335 -21.17 -40.37 5.26
N ASN A 336 -21.54 -40.08 6.51
CA ASN A 336 -20.72 -40.31 7.71
C ASN A 336 -19.36 -39.58 7.69
N GLN A 337 -19.29 -38.46 6.99
CA GLN A 337 -18.07 -37.61 6.98
C GLN A 337 -17.76 -37.11 8.39
N ARG A 338 -16.53 -37.37 8.87
CA ARG A 338 -16.10 -37.03 10.24
C ARG A 338 -15.36 -35.72 10.35
N LYS A 339 -14.89 -35.15 9.24
CA LYS A 339 -14.12 -33.92 9.20
C LYS A 339 -14.43 -33.13 7.95
N ALA A 340 -14.50 -31.80 8.06
CA ALA A 340 -14.52 -30.89 6.94
C ALA A 340 -13.29 -29.97 7.02
N ASN A 341 -12.43 -30.04 6.02
CA ASN A 341 -11.32 -29.10 5.87
C ASN A 341 -11.80 -27.86 5.12
N LEU A 342 -11.95 -26.78 5.85
CA LEU A 342 -12.37 -25.48 5.32
C LEU A 342 -11.13 -24.70 4.88
N GLU A 343 -10.78 -24.82 3.61
CA GLU A 343 -9.70 -24.06 3.01
C GLU A 343 -10.20 -22.67 2.63
N VAL A 344 -9.67 -21.62 3.27
CA VAL A 344 -10.00 -20.23 2.96
C VAL A 344 -9.02 -19.68 1.95
N TRP A 345 -9.55 -19.17 0.85
CA TRP A 345 -8.78 -18.65 -0.28
C TRP A 345 -9.13 -17.20 -0.55
N GLU A 346 -8.13 -16.37 -0.87
CA GLU A 346 -8.31 -14.99 -1.31
C GLU A 346 -8.17 -14.85 -2.82
N ASN A 347 -8.93 -13.92 -3.41
CA ASN A 347 -8.87 -13.60 -4.84
C ASN A 347 -9.32 -12.16 -5.12
N VAL A 348 -9.26 -11.75 -6.40
CA VAL A 348 -9.59 -10.38 -6.84
C VAL A 348 -10.98 -10.23 -7.43
N PHE A 349 -11.74 -11.32 -7.56
CA PHE A 349 -13.05 -11.30 -8.19
C PHE A 349 -14.09 -10.57 -7.33
N ARG A 350 -15.02 -9.88 -7.99
CA ARG A 350 -16.05 -9.07 -7.34
C ARG A 350 -17.42 -9.78 -7.34
N LYS A 351 -18.38 -9.18 -6.64
CA LYS A 351 -19.78 -9.67 -6.66
C LYS A 351 -20.39 -9.67 -8.08
N SER A 352 -19.95 -8.76 -8.95
CA SER A 352 -20.35 -8.74 -10.36
C SER A 352 -19.89 -9.98 -11.15
N ASP A 353 -18.88 -10.69 -10.66
CA ASP A 353 -18.38 -11.94 -11.22
C ASP A 353 -19.08 -13.18 -10.65
N MET A 354 -20.19 -12.98 -9.90
CA MET A 354 -20.98 -14.07 -9.33
C MET A 354 -21.52 -14.96 -10.43
N GLY A 355 -21.31 -16.28 -10.27
CA GLY A 355 -21.63 -17.27 -11.32
C GLY A 355 -20.42 -17.74 -12.13
N ARG A 356 -19.29 -17.01 -12.09
CA ARG A 356 -18.03 -17.49 -12.64
C ARG A 356 -17.47 -18.62 -11.79
N LYS A 357 -17.02 -19.69 -12.44
CA LYS A 357 -16.25 -20.74 -11.77
C LYS A 357 -14.82 -20.20 -11.50
N ILE A 358 -14.52 -19.90 -10.23
CA ILE A 358 -13.20 -19.45 -9.79
C ILE A 358 -12.37 -20.67 -9.45
N LYS A 359 -11.22 -20.84 -10.13
CA LYS A 359 -10.34 -21.97 -9.89
C LYS A 359 -9.34 -21.66 -8.77
N PRO A 360 -8.87 -22.67 -7.99
CA PRO A 360 -7.86 -22.47 -6.95
C PRO A 360 -6.54 -21.87 -7.46
N ASP A 361 -6.15 -22.13 -8.73
CA ASP A 361 -4.95 -21.54 -9.35
C ASP A 361 -5.06 -20.03 -9.63
N GLU A 362 -6.29 -19.48 -9.63
CA GLU A 362 -6.58 -18.04 -9.71
C GLU A 362 -6.61 -17.36 -8.32
N CYS A 363 -6.34 -18.11 -7.23
CA CYS A 363 -6.49 -17.69 -5.84
C CYS A 363 -5.20 -17.91 -5.04
N SER A 364 -5.13 -17.34 -3.84
CA SER A 364 -4.09 -17.61 -2.85
C SER A 364 -4.70 -18.23 -1.60
N LEU A 365 -4.14 -19.35 -1.12
CA LEU A 365 -4.56 -19.98 0.12
C LEU A 365 -4.14 -19.09 1.31
N LEU A 366 -5.10 -18.77 2.18
CA LEU A 366 -4.86 -18.04 3.44
C LEU A 366 -4.65 -18.98 4.62
N GLY A 367 -5.46 -20.03 4.70
CA GLY A 367 -5.39 -20.99 5.79
C GLY A 367 -6.41 -22.10 5.67
N VAL A 368 -6.25 -23.09 6.54
CA VAL A 368 -7.14 -24.25 6.63
C VAL A 368 -7.67 -24.38 8.04
N CYS A 369 -8.97 -24.57 8.17
CA CYS A 369 -9.65 -24.85 9.41
C CYS A 369 -10.30 -26.22 9.35
N GLU A 370 -10.08 -27.08 10.35
CA GLU A 370 -10.73 -28.37 10.44
C GLU A 370 -11.95 -28.30 11.33
N LEU A 371 -13.12 -28.60 10.79
CA LEU A 371 -14.37 -28.80 11.54
C LEU A 371 -14.53 -30.30 11.80
N GLU A 372 -14.54 -30.71 13.06
CA GLU A 372 -14.92 -32.05 13.44
C GLU A 372 -16.44 -32.23 13.31
N ILE A 373 -16.85 -33.30 12.64
CA ILE A 373 -18.25 -33.64 12.41
C ILE A 373 -18.50 -34.96 13.12
N ARG A 374 -19.57 -35.03 13.91
CA ARG A 374 -19.98 -36.31 14.44
C ARG A 374 -20.43 -37.19 13.28
N GLY A 375 -19.98 -38.47 13.26
CA GLY A 375 -20.49 -39.49 12.31
C GLY A 375 -22.03 -39.55 12.39
N ASP A 376 -22.64 -40.19 11.43
CA ASP A 376 -24.08 -40.38 11.28
C ASP A 376 -24.84 -39.27 10.51
N LEU A 377 -24.12 -38.40 9.81
CA LEU A 377 -24.70 -37.44 8.88
C LEU A 377 -24.88 -38.03 7.49
N PRO A 378 -26.03 -37.81 6.85
CA PRO A 378 -26.22 -38.12 5.44
C PRO A 378 -25.22 -37.34 4.55
N GLU A 379 -24.97 -37.84 3.37
CA GLU A 379 -24.36 -37.05 2.31
C GLU A 379 -25.17 -35.76 2.09
N HIS A 380 -24.50 -34.68 1.70
CA HIS A 380 -25.09 -33.34 1.53
C HIS A 380 -25.68 -32.72 2.81
N SER A 381 -25.20 -33.09 3.98
CA SER A 381 -25.58 -32.39 5.22
C SER A 381 -25.01 -30.96 5.22
N PRO A 382 -25.80 -29.95 5.68
CA PRO A 382 -25.41 -28.56 5.58
C PRO A 382 -24.37 -28.18 6.64
N ILE A 383 -23.32 -27.48 6.20
CA ILE A 383 -22.32 -26.82 7.02
C ILE A 383 -22.46 -25.32 6.78
N GLN A 384 -22.83 -24.58 7.81
CA GLN A 384 -22.92 -23.13 7.74
C GLN A 384 -21.52 -22.54 7.96
N VAL A 385 -21.05 -21.71 7.03
CA VAL A 385 -19.77 -21.00 7.13
C VAL A 385 -20.02 -19.51 7.11
N ARG A 386 -19.56 -18.84 8.15
CA ARG A 386 -19.59 -17.39 8.32
C ARG A 386 -18.18 -16.85 8.21
N LEU A 387 -17.98 -15.88 7.34
CA LEU A 387 -16.80 -15.05 7.29
C LEU A 387 -17.15 -13.64 7.74
N SER A 388 -16.35 -13.08 8.63
CA SER A 388 -16.46 -11.67 9.04
C SER A 388 -15.11 -10.99 8.95
N MET A 389 -15.11 -9.70 8.61
CA MET A 389 -13.93 -8.86 8.60
C MET A 389 -14.22 -7.58 9.36
N ASP A 390 -13.37 -7.26 10.32
CA ASP A 390 -13.50 -6.06 11.13
C ASP A 390 -12.92 -4.81 10.41
N GLU A 391 -13.03 -3.65 11.06
CA GLU A 391 -12.49 -2.38 10.57
C GLU A 391 -10.95 -2.38 10.42
N SER A 392 -10.26 -3.31 11.07
CA SER A 392 -8.80 -3.48 10.99
C SER A 392 -8.37 -4.44 9.88
N GLY A 393 -9.33 -5.03 9.14
CA GLY A 393 -9.07 -6.01 8.10
C GLY A 393 -8.76 -7.42 8.62
N VAL A 394 -9.05 -7.69 9.89
CA VAL A 394 -8.88 -9.02 10.48
C VAL A 394 -10.03 -9.92 10.03
N LEU A 395 -9.71 -10.98 9.31
CA LEU A 395 -10.67 -11.97 8.84
C LEU A 395 -10.88 -13.07 9.89
N GLN A 396 -12.14 -13.34 10.21
CA GLN A 396 -12.54 -14.43 11.10
C GLN A 396 -13.43 -15.41 10.34
N LEU A 397 -13.23 -16.69 10.60
CA LEU A 397 -14.07 -17.77 10.13
C LEU A 397 -14.79 -18.38 11.34
N HIS A 398 -16.08 -18.60 11.19
CA HIS A 398 -16.88 -19.44 12.07
C HIS A 398 -17.64 -20.44 11.22
N ALA A 399 -17.55 -21.72 11.56
CA ALA A 399 -18.29 -22.76 10.86
C ALA A 399 -19.01 -23.66 11.86
N SER A 400 -20.22 -24.06 11.52
CA SER A 400 -21.04 -24.93 12.35
C SER A 400 -21.79 -25.98 11.51
N GLU A 401 -21.86 -27.19 12.04
CA GLU A 401 -22.79 -28.22 11.61
C GLU A 401 -24.00 -28.21 12.57
N LYS A 402 -25.19 -28.02 12.03
CA LYS A 402 -26.40 -27.73 12.84
C LYS A 402 -27.07 -28.94 13.46
N THR A 403 -26.89 -30.13 12.92
CA THR A 403 -27.59 -31.34 13.36
C THR A 403 -27.12 -31.77 14.74
N TRP A 404 -25.81 -31.71 14.99
CA TRP A 404 -25.16 -32.10 16.24
C TRP A 404 -24.54 -30.90 16.99
N GLY A 405 -24.61 -29.70 16.42
CA GLY A 405 -24.13 -28.47 17.04
C GLY A 405 -22.60 -28.41 17.19
N THR A 406 -21.85 -29.04 16.29
CA THR A 406 -20.38 -28.92 16.31
C THR A 406 -19.96 -27.60 15.63
N GLU A 407 -18.96 -26.92 16.22
CA GLU A 407 -18.52 -25.60 15.77
C GLU A 407 -16.99 -25.50 15.76
N VAL A 408 -16.48 -24.68 14.87
CA VAL A 408 -15.06 -24.25 14.85
C VAL A 408 -14.98 -22.76 14.54
N SER A 409 -14.06 -22.07 15.19
CA SER A 409 -13.74 -20.68 14.90
C SER A 409 -12.24 -20.51 14.72
N ALA A 410 -11.87 -19.70 13.75
CA ALA A 410 -10.47 -19.33 13.48
C ALA A 410 -10.34 -17.87 13.11
N THR A 411 -9.26 -17.27 13.56
CA THR A 411 -8.82 -15.97 13.07
C THR A 411 -7.77 -16.21 12.00
N LEU A 412 -8.03 -15.72 10.80
CA LEU A 412 -7.15 -15.86 9.65
C LEU A 412 -6.37 -14.56 9.48
N LYS A 413 -5.05 -14.70 9.34
CA LYS A 413 -4.20 -13.56 9.03
C LYS A 413 -4.16 -13.38 7.52
N THR A 414 -4.65 -12.24 7.05
CA THR A 414 -4.38 -11.83 5.68
C THR A 414 -2.88 -11.54 5.53
N LYS A 415 -2.32 -11.71 4.34
CA LYS A 415 -0.88 -11.44 4.09
C LYS A 415 -0.46 -10.00 4.43
N ALA A 416 -1.42 -9.10 4.61
CA ALA A 416 -1.19 -7.71 4.99
C ALA A 416 -0.94 -7.51 6.50
N LEU A 417 -1.17 -8.51 7.35
CA LEU A 417 -1.04 -8.38 8.80
C LEU A 417 0.21 -9.09 9.32
N LEU A 418 1.06 -8.35 10.02
CA LEU A 418 2.19 -8.91 10.77
C LEU A 418 1.69 -9.87 11.85
N SER A 419 2.40 -10.96 12.05
CA SER A 419 2.16 -11.84 13.19
C SER A 419 2.47 -11.10 14.51
N ALA A 420 1.89 -11.56 15.62
CA ALA A 420 2.20 -10.95 16.93
C ALA A 420 3.70 -10.99 17.27
N GLU A 421 4.42 -11.99 16.77
CA GLU A 421 5.88 -12.10 16.93
C GLU A 421 6.63 -11.15 16.01
N GLU A 422 6.23 -11.04 14.75
CA GLU A 422 6.76 -10.06 13.79
C GLU A 422 6.50 -8.64 14.28
N PHE A 423 5.28 -8.34 14.76
CA PHE A 423 4.95 -7.05 15.34
C PHE A 423 5.82 -6.72 16.56
N LYS A 424 6.05 -7.69 17.47
CA LYS A 424 6.95 -7.50 18.63
C LYS A 424 8.40 -7.28 18.19
N LYS A 425 8.84 -7.94 17.13
CA LYS A 425 10.20 -7.78 16.58
C LYS A 425 10.36 -6.40 15.95
N GLU A 426 9.43 -5.99 15.11
CA GLU A 426 9.42 -4.67 14.49
C GLU A 426 9.31 -3.55 15.53
N LYS A 427 8.42 -3.71 16.51
CA LYS A 427 8.30 -2.76 17.64
C LYS A 427 9.63 -2.59 18.40
N LYS A 428 10.32 -3.69 18.72
CA LYS A 428 11.63 -3.60 19.38
C LYS A 428 12.67 -2.88 18.52
N GLN A 429 12.64 -3.04 17.20
CA GLN A 429 13.53 -2.30 16.29
C GLN A 429 13.22 -0.82 16.28
N VAL A 430 11.94 -0.47 16.25
CA VAL A 430 11.49 0.93 16.31
C VAL A 430 11.86 1.56 17.66
N ASP A 431 11.57 0.87 18.78
CA ASP A 431 11.92 1.35 20.13
C ASP A 431 13.43 1.58 20.24
N LYS A 432 14.26 0.67 19.70
CA LYS A 432 15.72 0.83 19.69
C LYS A 432 16.20 2.03 18.84
N LEU A 433 15.57 2.27 17.68
CA LEU A 433 15.86 3.44 16.86
C LEU A 433 15.50 4.74 17.57
N TYR A 434 14.43 4.76 18.38
CA TYR A 434 14.07 5.91 19.20
C TYR A 434 15.09 6.14 20.31
N GLU A 435 15.63 5.10 20.96
CA GLU A 435 16.67 5.21 21.99
C GLU A 435 18.02 5.70 21.44
N GLU A 436 18.31 5.44 20.14
CA GLU A 436 19.54 5.89 19.47
C GLU A 436 19.45 7.35 18.95
N VAL A 437 18.25 7.94 18.88
CA VAL A 437 18.00 9.28 18.32
C VAL A 437 17.73 10.33 19.42
N VAL A 438 17.47 9.90 20.66
CA VAL A 438 17.30 10.74 21.83
C VAL A 438 18.59 10.75 22.64
#